data_eb4c5ed91cad0d22840eeeeca06909bf
#
_entry.id   eb4c5ed91cad0d22840eeeeca06909bf
#
_cell.length_a   1.000
_cell.length_b   1.000
_cell.length_c   1.000
_cell.angle_alpha   90.00
_cell.angle_beta   90.00
_cell.angle_gamma   90.00
#
_symmetry.space_group_name_H-M   'P 1'
#
loop_
_entity.id
_entity.type
_entity.pdbx_description
1 polymer ?
#
loop_
_entity_poly.entity_id
_entity_poly.type
_entity_poly.pdbx_seq_one_letter_code
_entity_poly.pdbx_strand_id
1 'polypeptide(L)'
;MHRFAWRAMGTEFTLYLPDGERDWAAGVAGELQEETRRLERQLSLYLPDSDLCYLNAYAHQQPICVEPELFRLLQTCQSLYALTQGAFDPTVTPLLRLWGFVDKQYRAPDPDAIEQTLERVGMELVLLEPNGCWVYYALPGVELSFGAIGKGWAIAQCVRILRELGIRSALVDAGGSTLYALGTPNDNTPSLRFPLQAGGTEPQRFPSRSGGNLKEGGNNSQAHAGWLIRLPNGSETLLCDAALAVAGDTEQHFEIDGMRYGHILDPRTGYPAPSRPPVAVIGDDPTLCDALSTALYIEPALESIARTRCKSVSVSTAIEGSGK
;
A
#
# COMPACT_ATOMS: atom_id res chain seq x y z
N MET A 1 19.41 -2.33 18.00
CA MET A 1 18.19 -2.20 17.16
C MET A 1 16.96 -2.51 17.99
N HIS A 2 15.98 -1.62 17.96
CA HIS A 2 14.68 -1.79 18.62
C HIS A 2 13.63 -2.15 17.59
N ARG A 3 12.71 -3.04 17.95
CA ARG A 3 11.53 -3.39 17.16
C ARG A 3 10.29 -3.13 17.98
N PHE A 4 9.34 -2.38 17.42
CA PHE A 4 8.03 -2.14 18.00
C PHE A 4 6.97 -2.53 16.97
N ALA A 5 5.91 -3.20 17.43
CA ALA A 5 4.81 -3.61 16.57
C ALA A 5 3.48 -3.26 17.22
N TRP A 6 2.51 -2.83 16.39
CA TRP A 6 1.15 -2.52 16.83
C TRP A 6 0.15 -2.80 15.71
N ARG A 7 -1.12 -2.92 16.06
CA ARG A 7 -2.18 -3.08 15.07
C ARG A 7 -2.86 -1.75 14.77
N ALA A 8 -3.03 -1.45 13.47
CA ALA A 8 -3.82 -0.37 12.93
C ALA A 8 -4.18 -0.66 11.46
N MET A 9 -5.27 -0.08 10.96
CA MET A 9 -5.70 -0.17 9.55
C MET A 9 -5.80 -1.62 9.04
N GLY A 10 -6.27 -2.52 9.90
CA GLY A 10 -6.48 -3.93 9.58
C GLY A 10 -5.19 -4.77 9.47
N THR A 11 -4.02 -4.21 9.76
CA THR A 11 -2.73 -4.91 9.65
C THR A 11 -1.83 -4.68 10.87
N GLU A 12 -0.64 -5.32 10.90
CA GLU A 12 0.41 -5.04 11.87
C GLU A 12 1.39 -4.04 11.28
N PHE A 13 1.56 -2.89 11.94
CA PHE A 13 2.65 -1.97 11.68
C PHE A 13 3.86 -2.36 12.51
N THR A 14 5.06 -2.23 11.93
CA THR A 14 6.32 -2.46 12.63
C THR A 14 7.29 -1.32 12.38
N LEU A 15 7.89 -0.80 13.46
CA LEU A 15 8.99 0.15 13.42
C LEU A 15 10.29 -0.54 13.85
N TYR A 16 11.34 -0.36 13.05
CA TYR A 16 12.71 -0.74 13.39
C TYR A 16 13.56 0.53 13.51
N LEU A 17 14.19 0.70 14.67
CA LEU A 17 15.13 1.78 14.96
C LEU A 17 16.49 1.17 15.28
N PRO A 18 17.55 1.48 14.49
CA PRO A 18 18.88 0.95 14.75
C PRO A 18 19.50 1.46 16.04
N ASP A 19 19.23 2.73 16.38
CA ASP A 19 19.88 3.50 17.42
C ASP A 19 18.93 4.02 18.48
N GLY A 20 19.50 4.60 19.53
CA GLY A 20 18.79 5.26 20.63
C GLY A 20 18.62 4.38 21.87
N GLU A 21 18.29 5.04 22.98
CA GLU A 21 17.86 4.36 24.20
C GLU A 21 16.45 3.78 24.03
N ARG A 22 16.16 2.68 24.74
CA ARG A 22 14.89 1.95 24.58
C ARG A 22 13.66 2.82 24.91
N ASP A 23 13.74 3.62 25.97
CA ASP A 23 12.60 4.43 26.41
C ASP A 23 12.31 5.56 25.42
N TRP A 24 13.35 6.19 24.89
CA TRP A 24 13.22 7.15 23.79
C TRP A 24 12.63 6.50 22.54
N ALA A 25 13.16 5.33 22.13
CA ALA A 25 12.66 4.60 20.98
C ALA A 25 11.19 4.14 21.15
N ALA A 26 10.79 3.80 22.39
CA ALA A 26 9.39 3.49 22.70
C ALA A 26 8.49 4.74 22.59
N GLY A 27 8.97 5.92 22.98
CA GLY A 27 8.29 7.19 22.78
C GLY A 27 8.01 7.46 21.29
N VAL A 28 9.05 7.31 20.45
CA VAL A 28 8.92 7.43 18.99
C VAL A 28 7.87 6.46 18.43
N ALA A 29 7.93 5.19 18.84
CA ALA A 29 6.93 4.21 18.42
C ALA A 29 5.50 4.58 18.86
N GLY A 30 5.36 5.18 20.05
CA GLY A 30 4.09 5.72 20.56
C GLY A 30 3.48 6.78 19.65
N GLU A 31 4.28 7.74 19.19
CA GLU A 31 3.86 8.79 18.25
C GLU A 31 3.36 8.19 16.92
N LEU A 32 4.09 7.24 16.35
CA LEU A 32 3.66 6.59 15.11
C LEU A 32 2.39 5.76 15.31
N GLN A 33 2.27 5.09 16.44
CA GLN A 33 1.08 4.31 16.80
C GLN A 33 -0.16 5.20 16.94
N GLU A 34 -0.01 6.36 17.57
CA GLU A 34 -1.11 7.31 17.72
C GLU A 34 -1.55 7.87 16.36
N GLU A 35 -0.60 8.26 15.51
CA GLU A 35 -0.89 8.75 14.17
C GLU A 35 -1.59 7.69 13.30
N THR A 36 -1.09 6.47 13.27
CA THR A 36 -1.72 5.39 12.48
C THR A 36 -3.12 5.05 12.97
N ARG A 37 -3.39 5.13 14.28
CA ARG A 37 -4.74 5.00 14.84
C ARG A 37 -5.64 6.18 14.50
N ARG A 38 -5.10 7.39 14.47
CA ARG A 38 -5.85 8.58 14.00
C ARG A 38 -6.28 8.40 12.56
N LEU A 39 -5.35 7.97 11.70
CA LEU A 39 -5.63 7.69 10.29
C LEU A 39 -6.62 6.54 10.11
N GLU A 40 -6.57 5.50 10.93
CA GLU A 40 -7.57 4.43 10.90
C GLU A 40 -8.98 4.96 11.19
N ARG A 41 -9.14 5.81 12.23
CA ARG A 41 -10.43 6.46 12.52
C ARG A 41 -10.91 7.36 11.39
N GLN A 42 -10.01 7.93 10.62
CA GLN A 42 -10.35 8.80 9.49
C GLN A 42 -10.70 7.98 8.22
N LEU A 43 -9.91 6.97 7.89
CA LEU A 43 -9.90 6.33 6.57
C LEU A 43 -10.57 4.94 6.52
N SER A 44 -11.04 4.42 7.67
CA SER A 44 -11.58 3.07 7.72
C SER A 44 -12.97 2.96 7.10
N LEU A 45 -13.14 2.00 6.19
CA LEU A 45 -14.45 1.59 5.68
C LEU A 45 -15.25 0.76 6.70
N TYR A 46 -14.60 0.24 7.74
CA TYR A 46 -15.14 -0.74 8.69
C TYR A 46 -15.50 -0.13 10.06
N LEU A 47 -15.04 1.07 10.36
CA LEU A 47 -15.41 1.82 11.56
C LEU A 47 -16.60 2.71 11.23
N PRO A 48 -17.79 2.47 11.82
CA PRO A 48 -19.02 3.19 11.45
C PRO A 48 -18.97 4.70 11.71
N ASP A 49 -18.12 5.12 12.66
CA ASP A 49 -17.89 6.50 13.08
C ASP A 49 -16.67 7.15 12.42
N SER A 50 -16.09 6.51 11.38
CA SER A 50 -15.00 7.10 10.62
C SER A 50 -15.47 8.25 9.72
N ASP A 51 -14.54 9.18 9.42
CA ASP A 51 -14.81 10.28 8.49
C ASP A 51 -15.17 9.73 7.09
N LEU A 52 -14.54 8.64 6.66
CA LEU A 52 -14.85 7.99 5.40
C LEU A 52 -16.27 7.42 5.36
N CYS A 53 -16.72 6.74 6.43
CA CYS A 53 -18.09 6.23 6.50
C CYS A 53 -19.12 7.36 6.49
N TYR A 54 -18.82 8.47 7.20
CA TYR A 54 -19.66 9.66 7.16
C TYR A 54 -19.73 10.27 5.76
N LEU A 55 -18.57 10.40 5.10
CA LEU A 55 -18.48 10.91 3.73
C LEU A 55 -19.28 10.02 2.76
N ASN A 56 -19.10 8.70 2.82
CA ASN A 56 -19.84 7.75 1.97
C ASN A 56 -21.36 7.79 2.17
N ALA A 57 -21.80 8.08 3.39
CA ALA A 57 -23.23 8.14 3.71
C ALA A 57 -23.91 9.44 3.25
N TYR A 58 -23.20 10.57 3.29
CA TYR A 58 -23.86 11.87 3.20
C TYR A 58 -23.36 12.76 2.05
N ALA A 59 -22.19 12.50 1.44
CA ALA A 59 -21.63 13.38 0.44
C ALA A 59 -22.46 13.49 -0.85
N HIS A 60 -23.36 12.58 -1.12
CA HIS A 60 -24.30 12.68 -2.24
C HIS A 60 -25.53 13.58 -1.94
N GLN A 61 -25.78 13.89 -0.66
CA GLN A 61 -26.92 14.72 -0.23
C GLN A 61 -26.52 16.17 -0.08
N GLN A 62 -25.28 16.42 0.38
CA GLN A 62 -24.75 17.76 0.61
C GLN A 62 -23.22 17.74 0.57
N PRO A 63 -22.56 18.86 0.22
CA PRO A 63 -21.12 18.97 0.36
C PRO A 63 -20.68 18.78 1.81
N ILE A 64 -19.62 17.99 2.00
CA ILE A 64 -19.02 17.70 3.31
C ILE A 64 -17.64 18.36 3.36
N CYS A 65 -17.41 19.19 4.38
CA CYS A 65 -16.08 19.74 4.66
C CYS A 65 -15.25 18.66 5.36
N VAL A 66 -14.09 18.33 4.81
CA VAL A 66 -13.16 17.34 5.38
C VAL A 66 -11.86 17.99 5.85
N GLU A 67 -11.10 17.29 6.68
CA GLU A 67 -9.78 17.77 7.09
C GLU A 67 -8.86 17.98 5.87
N PRO A 68 -7.97 18.99 5.89
CA PRO A 68 -7.08 19.29 4.77
C PRO A 68 -6.19 18.11 4.35
N GLU A 69 -5.82 17.23 5.27
CA GLU A 69 -5.02 16.04 4.95
C GLU A 69 -5.83 14.99 4.18
N LEU A 70 -7.08 14.74 4.57
CA LEU A 70 -8.00 13.87 3.82
C LEU A 70 -8.30 14.48 2.44
N PHE A 71 -8.49 15.79 2.37
CA PHE A 71 -8.70 16.48 1.10
C PHE A 71 -7.51 16.29 0.14
N ARG A 72 -6.27 16.44 0.63
CA ARG A 72 -5.05 16.19 -0.15
C ARG A 72 -4.96 14.73 -0.63
N LEU A 73 -5.33 13.77 0.22
CA LEU A 73 -5.38 12.36 -0.18
C LEU A 73 -6.38 12.16 -1.34
N LEU A 74 -7.56 12.77 -1.27
CA LEU A 74 -8.56 12.71 -2.34
C LEU A 74 -8.06 13.35 -3.64
N GLN A 75 -7.38 14.50 -3.58
CA GLN A 75 -6.73 15.12 -4.75
C GLN A 75 -5.65 14.19 -5.35
N THR A 76 -4.89 13.52 -4.50
CA THR A 76 -3.91 12.51 -4.92
C THR A 76 -4.61 11.35 -5.61
N CYS A 77 -5.73 10.89 -5.09
CA CYS A 77 -6.54 9.84 -5.71
C CYS A 77 -7.06 10.25 -7.10
N GLN A 78 -7.58 11.48 -7.27
CA GLN A 78 -7.98 11.97 -8.59
C GLN A 78 -6.82 12.01 -9.58
N SER A 79 -5.66 12.46 -9.13
CA SER A 79 -4.45 12.52 -9.97
C SER A 79 -3.99 11.13 -10.40
N LEU A 80 -4.05 10.15 -9.49
CA LEU A 80 -3.70 8.76 -9.75
C LEU A 80 -4.73 8.06 -10.63
N TYR A 81 -6.02 8.31 -10.42
CA TYR A 81 -7.08 7.83 -11.31
C TYR A 81 -6.84 8.26 -12.76
N ALA A 82 -6.58 9.55 -12.98
CA ALA A 82 -6.27 10.08 -14.30
C ALA A 82 -4.98 9.49 -14.88
N LEU A 83 -3.92 9.39 -14.06
CA LEU A 83 -2.61 8.85 -14.48
C LEU A 83 -2.72 7.37 -14.90
N THR A 84 -3.53 6.59 -14.20
CA THR A 84 -3.68 5.14 -14.43
C THR A 84 -4.86 4.79 -15.33
N GLN A 85 -5.53 5.79 -15.90
CA GLN A 85 -6.69 5.62 -16.78
C GLN A 85 -7.79 4.76 -16.12
N GLY A 86 -8.03 5.01 -14.83
CA GLY A 86 -9.05 4.32 -14.05
C GLY A 86 -8.66 2.94 -13.51
N ALA A 87 -7.44 2.43 -13.78
CA ALA A 87 -7.00 1.16 -13.19
C ALA A 87 -6.79 1.27 -11.66
N PHE A 88 -6.37 2.44 -11.14
CA PHE A 88 -6.50 2.80 -9.74
C PHE A 88 -7.75 3.65 -9.57
N ASP A 89 -8.70 3.19 -8.78
CA ASP A 89 -9.92 3.93 -8.47
C ASP A 89 -10.42 3.61 -7.05
N PRO A 90 -10.35 4.56 -6.12
CA PRO A 90 -10.85 4.34 -4.76
C PRO A 90 -12.38 4.27 -4.68
N THR A 91 -13.12 4.60 -5.74
CA THR A 91 -14.59 4.46 -5.79
C THR A 91 -15.06 3.04 -6.07
N VAL A 92 -14.17 2.07 -6.14
CA VAL A 92 -14.46 0.64 -6.42
C VAL A 92 -15.30 -0.06 -5.34
N THR A 93 -15.59 0.60 -4.22
CA THR A 93 -16.27 0.01 -3.06
C THR A 93 -17.63 -0.62 -3.37
N PRO A 94 -18.52 -0.01 -4.21
CA PRO A 94 -19.80 -0.65 -4.58
C PRO A 94 -19.61 -2.02 -5.25
N LEU A 95 -18.57 -2.17 -6.08
CA LEU A 95 -18.21 -3.46 -6.68
C LEU A 95 -17.67 -4.44 -5.63
N LEU A 96 -16.81 -4.00 -4.71
CA LEU A 96 -16.32 -4.85 -3.61
C LEU A 96 -17.48 -5.37 -2.75
N ARG A 97 -18.52 -4.55 -2.50
CA ARG A 97 -19.75 -5.00 -1.81
C ARG A 97 -20.53 -5.98 -2.66
N LEU A 98 -20.67 -5.72 -3.95
CA LEU A 98 -21.41 -6.60 -4.86
C LEU A 98 -20.78 -8.00 -4.92
N TRP A 99 -19.44 -8.11 -4.97
CA TRP A 99 -18.70 -9.35 -4.93
C TRP A 99 -18.62 -10.00 -3.53
N GLY A 100 -19.02 -9.28 -2.46
CA GLY A 100 -19.01 -9.76 -1.08
C GLY A 100 -17.65 -9.68 -0.38
N PHE A 101 -16.72 -8.87 -0.88
CA PHE A 101 -15.40 -8.70 -0.23
C PHE A 101 -15.48 -7.84 1.05
N VAL A 102 -16.43 -6.91 1.13
CA VAL A 102 -16.58 -6.03 2.30
C VAL A 102 -17.23 -6.76 3.47
N ASP A 103 -18.29 -7.52 3.21
CA ASP A 103 -19.09 -8.24 4.21
C ASP A 103 -18.66 -9.70 4.40
N LYS A 104 -17.66 -10.16 3.63
CA LYS A 104 -17.18 -11.55 3.59
C LYS A 104 -18.24 -12.56 3.20
N GLN A 105 -19.27 -12.11 2.47
CA GLN A 105 -20.31 -12.95 1.89
C GLN A 105 -20.03 -13.11 0.39
N TYR A 106 -18.99 -13.83 0.06
CA TYR A 106 -18.48 -14.00 -1.29
C TYR A 106 -19.51 -14.59 -2.25
N ARG A 107 -19.62 -13.99 -3.44
CA ARG A 107 -20.52 -14.41 -4.51
C ARG A 107 -20.02 -13.94 -5.87
N ALA A 108 -20.41 -14.64 -6.92
CA ALA A 108 -20.23 -14.18 -8.30
C ALA A 108 -21.50 -13.42 -8.71
N PRO A 109 -21.43 -12.11 -8.95
CA PRO A 109 -22.61 -11.33 -9.32
C PRO A 109 -23.08 -11.63 -10.73
N ASP A 110 -24.36 -11.34 -11.01
CA ASP A 110 -24.90 -11.30 -12.36
C ASP A 110 -24.24 -10.18 -13.18
N PRO A 111 -23.94 -10.37 -14.47
CA PRO A 111 -23.36 -9.34 -15.34
C PRO A 111 -24.17 -8.03 -15.37
N ASP A 112 -25.49 -8.10 -15.38
CA ASP A 112 -26.37 -6.92 -15.37
C ASP A 112 -26.20 -6.13 -14.06
N ALA A 113 -26.00 -6.82 -12.93
CA ALA A 113 -25.75 -6.16 -11.65
C ALA A 113 -24.38 -5.49 -11.60
N ILE A 114 -23.38 -6.06 -12.28
CA ILE A 114 -22.05 -5.42 -12.43
C ILE A 114 -22.18 -4.14 -13.26
N GLU A 115 -22.86 -4.19 -14.41
CA GLU A 115 -23.06 -3.03 -15.29
C GLU A 115 -23.79 -1.88 -14.56
N GLN A 116 -24.86 -2.18 -13.85
CA GLN A 116 -25.58 -1.19 -13.03
C GLN A 116 -24.72 -0.61 -11.88
N THR A 117 -23.82 -1.41 -11.33
CA THR A 117 -22.93 -0.95 -10.24
C THR A 117 -21.84 -0.05 -10.77
N LEU A 118 -21.33 -0.30 -11.99
CA LEU A 118 -20.33 0.52 -12.66
C LEU A 118 -20.77 1.98 -12.84
N GLU A 119 -22.07 2.27 -12.95
CA GLU A 119 -22.59 3.64 -13.02
C GLU A 119 -22.23 4.50 -11.79
N ARG A 120 -21.80 3.88 -10.68
CA ARG A 120 -21.43 4.52 -9.40
C ARG A 120 -19.94 4.42 -9.10
N VAL A 121 -19.14 4.02 -10.08
CA VAL A 121 -17.69 3.86 -9.98
C VAL A 121 -17.01 4.82 -10.94
N GLY A 122 -16.09 5.62 -10.44
CA GLY A 122 -15.33 6.62 -11.18
C GLY A 122 -15.02 7.84 -10.33
N MET A 123 -13.74 8.21 -10.23
CA MET A 123 -13.33 9.40 -9.46
C MET A 123 -13.85 10.72 -10.03
N GLU A 124 -14.35 10.75 -11.26
CA GLU A 124 -15.08 11.89 -11.84
C GLU A 124 -16.43 12.16 -11.13
N LEU A 125 -16.96 11.18 -10.43
CA LEU A 125 -18.18 11.31 -9.61
C LEU A 125 -17.90 11.96 -8.24
N VAL A 126 -16.63 12.13 -7.87
CA VAL A 126 -16.18 12.76 -6.62
C VAL A 126 -15.73 14.18 -6.92
N LEU A 127 -16.56 15.14 -6.59
CA LEU A 127 -16.31 16.56 -6.84
C LEU A 127 -15.58 17.16 -5.64
N LEU A 128 -14.43 17.79 -5.90
CA LEU A 128 -13.56 18.42 -4.90
C LEU A 128 -13.54 19.93 -5.10
N GLU A 129 -13.91 20.69 -4.07
CA GLU A 129 -13.79 22.16 -4.03
C GLU A 129 -12.67 22.55 -3.06
N PRO A 130 -11.53 23.08 -3.58
CA PRO A 130 -10.36 23.39 -2.76
C PRO A 130 -10.59 24.48 -1.72
N ASN A 131 -11.45 25.48 -2.03
CA ASN A 131 -11.76 26.56 -1.11
C ASN A 131 -12.67 26.04 0.01
N GLY A 132 -12.07 25.58 1.12
CA GLY A 132 -12.80 25.03 2.26
C GLY A 132 -12.83 23.50 2.33
N CYS A 133 -12.06 22.82 1.47
CA CYS A 133 -11.93 21.33 1.48
C CYS A 133 -13.28 20.62 1.41
N TRP A 134 -14.17 21.05 0.52
CA TRP A 134 -15.47 20.42 0.35
C TRP A 134 -15.44 19.24 -0.62
N VAL A 135 -16.17 18.21 -0.26
CA VAL A 135 -16.34 16.98 -1.04
C VAL A 135 -17.81 16.74 -1.28
N TYR A 136 -18.18 16.43 -2.53
CA TYR A 136 -19.54 16.10 -2.92
C TYR A 136 -19.54 14.92 -3.90
N TYR A 137 -20.51 14.00 -3.78
CA TYR A 137 -20.68 12.90 -4.73
C TYR A 137 -21.83 13.22 -5.70
N ALA A 138 -21.54 13.11 -6.99
CA ALA A 138 -22.50 13.44 -8.03
C ALA A 138 -23.73 12.51 -8.06
N LEU A 139 -23.59 11.28 -7.55
CA LEU A 139 -24.63 10.27 -7.54
C LEU A 139 -24.73 9.58 -6.17
N PRO A 140 -25.95 9.18 -5.76
CA PRO A 140 -26.12 8.30 -4.60
C PRO A 140 -25.52 6.91 -4.87
N GLY A 141 -24.89 6.34 -3.84
CA GLY A 141 -24.26 5.01 -3.92
C GLY A 141 -22.84 5.02 -4.43
N VAL A 142 -22.23 6.18 -4.73
CA VAL A 142 -20.77 6.32 -4.83
C VAL A 142 -20.19 6.09 -3.44
N GLU A 143 -19.20 5.21 -3.34
CA GLU A 143 -18.51 4.91 -2.08
C GLU A 143 -17.00 4.80 -2.30
N LEU A 144 -16.22 5.48 -1.46
CA LEU A 144 -14.76 5.43 -1.44
C LEU A 144 -14.23 4.33 -0.52
N SER A 145 -13.07 3.79 -0.87
CA SER A 145 -12.21 2.99 0.00
C SER A 145 -10.74 3.33 -0.27
N PHE A 146 -9.95 3.39 0.79
CA PHE A 146 -8.51 3.65 0.67
C PHE A 146 -7.66 2.36 0.80
N GLY A 147 -8.24 1.18 0.54
CA GLY A 147 -7.53 -0.10 0.66
C GLY A 147 -6.25 -0.20 -0.18
N ALA A 148 -6.24 0.44 -1.36
CA ALA A 148 -5.12 0.40 -2.32
C ALA A 148 -4.12 1.58 -2.18
N ILE A 149 -4.29 2.48 -1.20
CA ILE A 149 -3.44 3.68 -1.03
C ILE A 149 -3.22 4.03 0.44
N GLY A 150 -4.10 3.57 1.32
CA GLY A 150 -4.13 4.02 2.71
C GLY A 150 -2.91 3.59 3.53
N LYS A 151 -2.32 2.42 3.26
CA LYS A 151 -1.10 1.98 3.93
C LYS A 151 0.08 2.85 3.51
N GLY A 152 0.21 3.14 2.22
CA GLY A 152 1.21 4.05 1.69
C GLY A 152 1.09 5.45 2.28
N TRP A 153 -0.14 5.96 2.38
CA TRP A 153 -0.41 7.25 3.02
C TRP A 153 -0.01 7.26 4.50
N ALA A 154 -0.36 6.23 5.26
CA ALA A 154 0.01 6.12 6.67
C ALA A 154 1.54 6.02 6.86
N ILE A 155 2.24 5.25 6.03
CA ILE A 155 3.70 5.19 6.01
C ILE A 155 4.30 6.58 5.71
N ALA A 156 3.74 7.35 4.76
CA ALA A 156 4.19 8.70 4.46
C ALA A 156 4.10 9.63 5.68
N GLN A 157 3.00 9.55 6.44
CA GLN A 157 2.86 10.34 7.68
C GLN A 157 3.85 9.87 8.77
N CYS A 158 4.05 8.57 8.93
CA CYS A 158 5.07 8.03 9.84
C CYS A 158 6.47 8.55 9.49
N VAL A 159 6.84 8.53 8.22
CA VAL A 159 8.15 9.04 7.74
C VAL A 159 8.29 10.55 7.98
N ARG A 160 7.23 11.32 7.80
CA ARG A 160 7.20 12.75 8.12
C ARG A 160 7.51 12.98 9.62
N ILE A 161 6.82 12.27 10.51
CA ILE A 161 7.05 12.35 11.96
C ILE A 161 8.49 11.96 12.32
N LEU A 162 9.00 10.86 11.77
CA LEU A 162 10.39 10.43 12.01
C LEU A 162 11.40 11.51 11.61
N ARG A 163 11.20 12.17 10.47
CA ARG A 163 12.06 13.27 10.00
C ARG A 163 11.96 14.52 10.88
N GLU A 164 10.76 14.87 11.33
CA GLU A 164 10.51 15.97 12.27
C GLU A 164 11.19 15.73 13.63
N LEU A 165 11.24 14.48 14.09
CA LEU A 165 11.99 14.06 15.28
C LEU A 165 13.50 13.96 15.07
N GLY A 166 14.01 14.29 13.86
CA GLY A 166 15.43 14.24 13.52
C GLY A 166 16.00 12.83 13.33
N ILE A 167 15.15 11.83 13.20
CA ILE A 167 15.56 10.43 12.99
C ILE A 167 16.04 10.27 11.55
N ARG A 168 17.26 9.73 11.40
CA ARG A 168 17.92 9.57 10.09
C ARG A 168 17.93 8.13 9.59
N SER A 169 17.65 7.17 10.45
CA SER A 169 17.62 5.76 10.10
C SER A 169 16.48 5.05 10.80
N ALA A 170 15.57 4.51 10.01
CA ALA A 170 14.43 3.71 10.48
C ALA A 170 13.87 2.87 9.34
N LEU A 171 13.17 1.79 9.67
CA LEU A 171 12.32 1.08 8.73
C LEU A 171 10.91 1.01 9.32
N VAL A 172 9.93 1.45 8.55
CA VAL A 172 8.51 1.34 8.89
C VAL A 172 7.86 0.39 7.91
N ASP A 173 7.17 -0.62 8.42
CA ASP A 173 6.47 -1.63 7.63
C ASP A 173 4.99 -1.68 8.02
N ALA A 174 4.11 -1.76 7.03
CA ALA A 174 2.67 -1.92 7.17
C ALA A 174 2.24 -3.28 6.59
N GLY A 175 2.36 -4.33 7.42
CA GLY A 175 1.88 -5.66 7.12
C GLY A 175 2.60 -6.39 6.00
N GLY A 176 3.85 -6.05 5.71
CA GLY A 176 4.65 -6.67 4.67
C GLY A 176 4.23 -6.34 3.23
N SER A 177 3.21 -5.51 3.04
CA SER A 177 2.77 -5.10 1.70
C SER A 177 3.27 -3.71 1.32
N THR A 178 3.51 -2.82 2.29
CA THR A 178 4.02 -1.48 2.05
C THR A 178 5.01 -1.12 3.15
N LEU A 179 6.20 -0.64 2.78
CA LEU A 179 7.23 -0.23 3.73
C LEU A 179 8.00 1.00 3.24
N TYR A 180 8.69 1.66 4.16
CA TYR A 180 9.65 2.73 3.86
C TYR A 180 10.95 2.53 4.64
N ALA A 181 12.06 2.57 3.92
CA ALA A 181 13.41 2.54 4.45
C ALA A 181 13.97 3.96 4.51
N LEU A 182 14.01 4.56 5.69
CA LEU A 182 14.60 5.87 5.94
C LEU A 182 16.10 5.71 6.20
N GLY A 183 16.94 6.38 5.40
CA GLY A 183 18.39 6.34 5.51
C GLY A 183 18.96 4.92 5.43
N THR A 184 20.09 4.73 6.12
CA THR A 184 20.82 3.46 6.14
C THR A 184 20.87 2.89 7.56
N PRO A 185 20.75 1.58 7.73
CA PRO A 185 21.03 0.96 9.02
C PRO A 185 22.52 1.06 9.34
N ASN A 186 22.88 0.99 10.63
CA ASN A 186 24.27 0.93 11.05
C ASN A 186 24.92 -0.40 10.64
N ASP A 187 26.26 -0.45 10.52
CA ASP A 187 27.02 -1.63 10.11
C ASP A 187 26.72 -2.90 10.92
N ASN A 188 26.18 -2.76 12.14
CA ASN A 188 25.80 -3.87 13.02
C ASN A 188 24.30 -4.26 12.91
N THR A 189 23.56 -3.71 11.97
CA THR A 189 22.14 -4.05 11.80
C THR A 189 22.03 -5.36 11.02
N PRO A 190 21.39 -6.41 11.58
CA PRO A 190 21.21 -7.66 10.87
C PRO A 190 20.33 -7.44 9.62
N SER A 191 20.63 -8.15 8.54
CA SER A 191 19.76 -8.23 7.37
C SER A 191 18.36 -8.64 7.80
N LEU A 192 17.40 -7.78 7.56
CA LEU A 192 16.00 -8.06 7.84
C LEU A 192 15.40 -8.70 6.59
N ARG A 193 15.04 -9.98 6.71
CA ARG A 193 14.23 -10.64 5.67
C ARG A 193 12.78 -10.40 6.02
N PHE A 194 12.10 -9.62 5.20
CA PHE A 194 10.67 -9.44 5.30
C PHE A 194 10.00 -10.49 4.44
N PRO A 195 9.18 -11.38 5.01
CA PRO A 195 8.27 -12.14 4.20
C PRO A 195 7.17 -11.17 3.74
N LEU A 196 7.23 -10.77 2.48
CA LEU A 196 6.10 -10.15 1.80
C LEU A 196 5.04 -11.23 1.54
N GLN A 197 4.50 -11.81 2.59
CA GLN A 197 3.37 -12.75 2.56
C GLN A 197 2.41 -12.38 3.69
N ALA A 198 1.17 -12.15 3.34
CA ALA A 198 0.07 -12.13 4.26
C ALA A 198 0.00 -13.47 5.02
N GLY A 199 0.28 -13.43 6.32
CA GLY A 199 0.28 -14.61 7.17
C GLY A 199 1.52 -14.65 8.06
N GLY A 200 1.49 -13.86 9.14
CA GLY A 200 2.61 -13.61 10.04
C GLY A 200 3.41 -14.86 10.43
N THR A 201 4.67 -14.84 10.05
CA THR A 201 5.72 -15.55 10.75
C THR A 201 6.81 -14.56 11.11
N GLU A 202 7.33 -14.66 12.34
CA GLU A 202 8.37 -13.79 12.86
C GLU A 202 9.57 -13.69 11.90
N PRO A 203 10.24 -12.53 11.82
CA PRO A 203 11.46 -12.37 11.04
C PRO A 203 12.53 -13.34 11.59
N GLN A 204 12.91 -14.32 10.80
CA GLN A 204 13.98 -15.23 11.17
C GLN A 204 15.31 -14.48 11.18
N ARG A 205 15.99 -14.47 12.33
CA ARG A 205 17.38 -14.04 12.44
C ARG A 205 18.26 -15.06 11.73
N PHE A 206 18.92 -14.64 10.65
CA PHE A 206 19.98 -15.44 10.07
C PHE A 206 21.33 -14.92 10.57
N PRO A 207 22.30 -15.83 10.85
CA PRO A 207 23.64 -15.44 11.26
C PRO A 207 24.30 -14.60 10.16
N SER A 208 24.98 -13.53 10.57
CA SER A 208 25.87 -12.75 9.72
C SER A 208 26.82 -13.71 8.98
N ARG A 209 27.02 -13.53 7.67
CA ARG A 209 28.09 -14.22 6.94
C ARG A 209 29.42 -13.83 7.56
N SER A 210 29.93 -14.68 8.45
CA SER A 210 31.31 -14.60 8.90
C SER A 210 32.23 -14.94 7.74
N GLY A 211 33.10 -13.96 7.37
CA GLY A 211 34.44 -14.18 6.85
C GLY A 211 34.63 -15.25 5.77
N GLY A 212 34.41 -14.91 4.52
CA GLY A 212 35.13 -15.51 3.41
C GLY A 212 36.09 -14.50 2.83
N ASN A 213 37.41 -14.76 2.93
CA ASN A 213 38.47 -13.95 2.33
C ASN A 213 38.18 -13.68 0.85
N LEU A 214 37.82 -12.44 0.52
CA LEU A 214 37.94 -11.93 -0.83
C LEU A 214 39.23 -11.15 -0.91
N LYS A 215 40.12 -11.64 -1.78
CA LYS A 215 41.40 -11.03 -2.14
C LYS A 215 41.18 -9.59 -2.59
N GLU A 216 42.01 -8.71 -2.05
CA GLU A 216 42.17 -7.32 -2.46
C GLU A 216 42.40 -7.21 -3.98
N GLY A 217 41.60 -6.38 -4.62
CA GLY A 217 41.78 -6.00 -6.01
C GLY A 217 40.83 -4.89 -6.42
N GLY A 218 41.24 -3.63 -6.34
CA GLY A 218 40.62 -2.51 -7.06
C GLY A 218 39.68 -1.62 -6.24
N ASN A 219 40.19 -0.44 -5.88
CA ASN A 219 39.47 0.74 -5.40
C ASN A 219 38.19 1.01 -6.22
N ASN A 220 37.04 0.75 -5.66
CA ASN A 220 35.78 1.50 -5.84
C ASN A 220 34.71 1.00 -4.83
N SER A 221 34.97 1.22 -3.54
CA SER A 221 34.01 0.89 -2.49
C SER A 221 33.11 2.09 -2.17
N GLN A 222 32.20 2.48 -3.06
CA GLN A 222 30.89 2.96 -2.66
C GLN A 222 30.01 1.73 -2.46
N ALA A 223 30.18 1.03 -1.34
CA ALA A 223 29.20 0.08 -0.87
C ALA A 223 27.89 0.86 -0.70
N HIS A 224 26.91 0.60 -1.55
CA HIS A 224 25.57 1.18 -1.40
C HIS A 224 25.01 0.66 -0.08
N ALA A 225 25.10 1.48 0.95
CA ALA A 225 24.52 1.17 2.25
C ALA A 225 22.99 1.34 2.16
N GLY A 226 22.24 0.39 2.68
CA GLY A 226 20.77 0.43 2.67
C GLY A 226 20.18 -0.70 3.50
N TRP A 227 18.88 -0.66 3.69
CA TRP A 227 18.12 -1.74 4.30
C TRP A 227 17.94 -2.87 3.30
N LEU A 228 18.43 -4.08 3.65
CA LEU A 228 18.32 -5.24 2.78
C LEU A 228 16.91 -5.83 2.88
N ILE A 229 16.18 -5.76 1.78
CA ILE A 229 14.78 -6.21 1.68
C ILE A 229 14.69 -7.36 0.68
N ARG A 230 13.95 -8.42 1.05
CA ARG A 230 13.62 -9.50 0.14
C ARG A 230 12.31 -9.21 -0.59
N LEU A 231 12.32 -9.30 -1.91
CA LEU A 231 11.15 -9.13 -2.78
C LEU A 231 10.32 -10.44 -2.87
N PRO A 232 9.05 -10.38 -3.34
CA PRO A 232 8.18 -11.56 -3.49
C PRO A 232 8.76 -12.65 -4.38
N ASN A 233 9.53 -12.29 -5.40
CA ASN A 233 10.21 -13.22 -6.30
C ASN A 233 11.46 -13.90 -5.70
N GLY A 234 11.74 -13.62 -4.41
CA GLY A 234 12.90 -14.14 -3.68
C GLY A 234 14.20 -13.39 -3.89
N SER A 235 14.28 -12.43 -4.81
CA SER A 235 15.45 -11.55 -4.96
C SER A 235 15.58 -10.59 -3.78
N GLU A 236 16.76 -10.02 -3.60
CA GLU A 236 17.07 -9.07 -2.55
C GLU A 236 17.41 -7.71 -3.16
N THR A 237 16.98 -6.64 -2.52
CA THR A 237 17.30 -5.26 -2.90
C THR A 237 17.69 -4.44 -1.69
N LEU A 238 18.53 -3.41 -1.90
CA LEU A 238 18.87 -2.43 -0.88
C LEU A 238 18.01 -1.19 -1.06
N LEU A 239 17.34 -0.79 0.01
CA LEU A 239 16.56 0.44 0.04
C LEU A 239 17.18 1.46 0.97
N CYS A 240 17.27 2.70 0.49
CA CYS A 240 17.69 3.88 1.24
C CYS A 240 16.85 5.06 0.77
N ASP A 241 16.17 5.73 1.69
CA ASP A 241 15.21 6.80 1.41
C ASP A 241 14.25 6.39 0.29
N ALA A 242 13.63 5.22 0.47
CA ALA A 242 12.76 4.63 -0.54
C ALA A 242 11.64 3.79 0.09
N ALA A 243 10.50 3.81 -0.57
CA ALA A 243 9.37 2.94 -0.33
C ALA A 243 9.43 1.69 -1.20
N LEU A 244 8.83 0.62 -0.72
CA LEU A 244 8.43 -0.55 -1.50
C LEU A 244 6.97 -0.82 -1.20
N ALA A 245 6.17 -1.02 -2.25
CA ALA A 245 4.81 -1.52 -2.13
C ALA A 245 4.59 -2.74 -3.04
N VAL A 246 3.75 -3.66 -2.59
CA VAL A 246 3.47 -4.92 -3.29
C VAL A 246 1.96 -5.15 -3.33
N ALA A 247 1.44 -5.41 -4.51
CA ALA A 247 0.06 -5.85 -4.71
C ALA A 247 0.01 -7.28 -5.25
N GLY A 248 -0.98 -8.04 -4.79
CA GLY A 248 -1.23 -9.42 -5.23
C GLY A 248 -2.54 -9.96 -4.66
N ASP A 249 -3.04 -11.04 -5.23
CA ASP A 249 -4.34 -11.66 -4.89
C ASP A 249 -4.24 -12.74 -3.80
N THR A 250 -3.09 -12.86 -3.13
CA THR A 250 -2.87 -13.91 -2.11
C THR A 250 -3.59 -13.62 -0.79
N GLU A 251 -3.89 -12.35 -0.49
CA GLU A 251 -4.46 -11.94 0.80
C GLU A 251 -5.94 -12.31 0.96
N GLN A 252 -6.76 -12.06 -0.08
CA GLN A 252 -8.18 -12.38 -0.06
C GLN A 252 -8.62 -12.90 -1.44
N HIS A 253 -9.19 -14.05 -1.45
CA HIS A 253 -9.80 -14.67 -2.63
C HIS A 253 -10.86 -15.68 -2.19
N PHE A 254 -11.70 -16.07 -3.12
CA PHE A 254 -12.64 -17.17 -2.94
C PHE A 254 -12.73 -17.98 -4.24
N GLU A 255 -13.30 -19.18 -4.16
CA GLU A 255 -13.49 -20.06 -5.30
C GLU A 255 -14.98 -20.44 -5.43
N ILE A 256 -15.51 -20.33 -6.65
CA ILE A 256 -16.86 -20.80 -7.02
C ILE A 256 -16.71 -21.58 -8.33
N ASP A 257 -17.24 -22.79 -8.39
CA ASP A 257 -17.22 -23.67 -9.55
C ASP A 257 -15.81 -23.89 -10.15
N GLY A 258 -14.78 -23.95 -9.28
CA GLY A 258 -13.39 -24.12 -9.66
C GLY A 258 -12.72 -22.87 -10.25
N MET A 259 -13.41 -21.74 -10.27
CA MET A 259 -12.86 -20.44 -10.65
C MET A 259 -12.48 -19.64 -9.41
N ARG A 260 -11.26 -19.10 -9.42
CA ARG A 260 -10.71 -18.25 -8.36
C ARG A 260 -10.98 -16.77 -8.65
N TYR A 261 -11.50 -16.07 -7.66
CA TYR A 261 -11.81 -14.64 -7.70
C TYR A 261 -11.01 -13.91 -6.62
N GLY A 262 -10.07 -13.05 -7.03
CA GLY A 262 -9.26 -12.22 -6.14
C GLY A 262 -10.01 -10.94 -5.73
N HIS A 263 -9.56 -10.33 -4.63
CA HIS A 263 -10.16 -9.08 -4.10
C HIS A 263 -9.75 -7.82 -4.89
N ILE A 264 -8.75 -7.91 -5.75
CA ILE A 264 -8.34 -6.79 -6.62
C ILE A 264 -9.25 -6.81 -7.84
N LEU A 265 -10.19 -5.86 -7.87
CA LEU A 265 -11.13 -5.69 -8.98
C LEU A 265 -10.61 -4.64 -9.96
N ASP A 266 -10.82 -4.86 -11.25
CA ASP A 266 -10.64 -3.80 -12.25
C ASP A 266 -11.87 -2.88 -12.23
N PRO A 267 -11.73 -1.61 -11.79
CA PRO A 267 -12.85 -0.69 -11.67
C PRO A 267 -13.52 -0.37 -13.00
N ARG A 268 -12.82 -0.55 -14.12
CA ARG A 268 -13.29 -0.25 -15.48
C ARG A 268 -14.21 -1.34 -16.03
N THR A 269 -14.07 -2.56 -15.54
CA THR A 269 -14.84 -3.71 -16.01
C THR A 269 -15.77 -4.28 -14.95
N GLY A 270 -15.49 -4.02 -13.66
CA GLY A 270 -16.22 -4.55 -12.52
C GLY A 270 -15.87 -5.98 -12.15
N TYR A 271 -14.92 -6.61 -12.84
CA TYR A 271 -14.49 -7.99 -12.59
C TYR A 271 -13.16 -8.05 -11.84
N PRO A 272 -12.88 -9.14 -11.09
CA PRO A 272 -11.56 -9.40 -10.54
C PRO A 272 -10.49 -9.40 -11.62
N ALA A 273 -9.37 -8.74 -11.32
CA ALA A 273 -8.20 -8.78 -12.19
C ALA A 273 -7.71 -10.24 -12.34
N PRO A 274 -7.23 -10.64 -13.50
CA PRO A 274 -6.67 -11.96 -13.71
C PRO A 274 -5.56 -12.25 -12.69
N SER A 275 -5.56 -13.46 -12.10
CA SER A 275 -4.51 -13.86 -11.16
C SER A 275 -3.15 -13.85 -11.86
N ARG A 276 -2.19 -13.21 -11.21
CA ARG A 276 -0.80 -13.05 -11.69
C ARG A 276 0.17 -12.96 -10.52
N PRO A 277 1.49 -13.13 -10.78
CA PRO A 277 2.50 -12.90 -9.75
C PRO A 277 2.39 -11.50 -9.13
N PRO A 278 2.75 -11.35 -7.85
CA PRO A 278 2.72 -10.05 -7.18
C PRO A 278 3.55 -9.00 -7.92
N VAL A 279 3.05 -7.77 -7.94
CA VAL A 279 3.73 -6.60 -8.51
C VAL A 279 4.37 -5.81 -7.40
N ALA A 280 5.67 -5.54 -7.51
CA ALA A 280 6.42 -4.71 -6.58
C ALA A 280 6.80 -3.38 -7.23
N VAL A 281 6.58 -2.28 -6.52
CA VAL A 281 6.92 -0.91 -6.93
C VAL A 281 7.84 -0.28 -5.88
N ILE A 282 8.97 0.28 -6.33
CA ILE A 282 9.94 0.98 -5.48
C ILE A 282 10.02 2.44 -5.93
N GLY A 283 9.89 3.38 -5.00
CA GLY A 283 9.93 4.81 -5.29
C GLY A 283 10.18 5.64 -4.03
N ASP A 284 10.15 6.96 -4.18
CA ASP A 284 10.40 7.90 -3.06
C ASP A 284 9.14 8.15 -2.22
N ASP A 285 7.96 8.02 -2.83
CA ASP A 285 6.67 8.27 -2.19
C ASP A 285 5.93 6.94 -1.95
N PRO A 286 5.76 6.53 -0.68
CA PRO A 286 5.05 5.30 -0.34
C PRO A 286 3.57 5.32 -0.75
N THR A 287 2.92 6.50 -0.77
CA THR A 287 1.54 6.66 -1.21
C THR A 287 1.38 6.31 -2.68
N LEU A 288 2.28 6.86 -3.50
CA LEU A 288 2.34 6.60 -4.93
C LEU A 288 2.66 5.12 -5.21
N CYS A 289 3.64 4.54 -4.50
CA CYS A 289 4.02 3.14 -4.67
C CYS A 289 2.87 2.19 -4.35
N ASP A 290 2.11 2.44 -3.27
CA ASP A 290 0.97 1.60 -2.85
C ASP A 290 -0.12 1.60 -3.94
N ALA A 291 -0.53 2.78 -4.41
CA ALA A 291 -1.52 2.92 -5.47
C ALA A 291 -1.07 2.30 -6.81
N LEU A 292 0.17 2.58 -7.23
CA LEU A 292 0.70 2.06 -8.49
C LEU A 292 0.93 0.55 -8.47
N SER A 293 1.24 -0.05 -7.33
CA SER A 293 1.35 -1.51 -7.24
C SER A 293 0.02 -2.19 -7.58
N THR A 294 -1.09 -1.65 -7.07
CA THR A 294 -2.45 -2.14 -7.38
C THR A 294 -2.84 -1.85 -8.82
N ALA A 295 -2.59 -0.64 -9.32
CA ALA A 295 -2.89 -0.28 -10.72
C ALA A 295 -2.15 -1.18 -11.71
N LEU A 296 -0.88 -1.46 -11.47
CA LEU A 296 -0.05 -2.34 -12.30
C LEU A 296 -0.46 -3.81 -12.19
N TYR A 297 -0.96 -4.24 -11.04
CA TYR A 297 -1.53 -5.56 -10.89
C TYR A 297 -2.78 -5.72 -11.78
N ILE A 298 -3.58 -4.67 -11.92
CA ILE A 298 -4.76 -4.66 -12.80
C ILE A 298 -4.32 -4.54 -14.27
N GLU A 299 -3.47 -3.55 -14.57
CA GLU A 299 -3.08 -3.15 -15.93
C GLU A 299 -1.55 -3.06 -16.08
N PRO A 300 -0.88 -4.15 -16.46
CA PRO A 300 0.58 -4.16 -16.63
C PRO A 300 1.11 -3.19 -17.70
N ALA A 301 0.29 -2.80 -18.67
CA ALA A 301 0.69 -1.86 -19.71
C ALA A 301 1.04 -0.47 -19.15
N LEU A 302 0.64 -0.16 -17.90
CA LEU A 302 1.02 1.07 -17.19
C LEU A 302 2.49 1.08 -16.72
N GLU A 303 3.26 0.01 -16.94
CA GLU A 303 4.66 -0.07 -16.49
C GLU A 303 5.52 1.09 -16.98
N SER A 304 5.35 1.50 -18.24
CA SER A 304 6.08 2.64 -18.79
C SER A 304 5.77 3.95 -18.05
N ILE A 305 4.52 4.16 -17.67
CA ILE A 305 4.08 5.34 -16.89
C ILE A 305 4.64 5.26 -15.46
N ALA A 306 4.55 4.12 -14.82
CA ALA A 306 5.05 3.92 -13.46
C ALA A 306 6.58 4.13 -13.38
N ARG A 307 7.34 3.70 -14.37
CA ARG A 307 8.81 3.91 -14.46
C ARG A 307 9.20 5.38 -14.57
N THR A 308 8.34 6.26 -15.03
CA THR A 308 8.60 7.72 -15.03
C THR A 308 8.43 8.36 -13.67
N ARG A 309 7.78 7.68 -12.73
CA ARG A 309 7.41 8.19 -11.41
C ARG A 309 8.09 7.45 -10.26
N CYS A 310 8.58 6.25 -10.51
CA CYS A 310 9.17 5.37 -9.51
C CYS A 310 10.59 4.93 -9.90
N LYS A 311 11.42 4.60 -8.90
CA LYS A 311 12.82 4.18 -9.11
C LYS A 311 12.91 2.81 -9.81
N SER A 312 12.01 1.89 -9.46
CA SER A 312 11.97 0.54 -10.03
C SER A 312 10.56 -0.04 -9.95
N VAL A 313 10.21 -0.81 -10.97
CA VAL A 313 8.97 -1.58 -11.06
C VAL A 313 9.34 -3.01 -11.42
N SER A 314 8.94 -3.97 -10.61
CA SER A 314 9.10 -5.40 -10.89
C SER A 314 7.70 -5.98 -11.15
N VAL A 315 7.33 -6.03 -12.43
CA VAL A 315 6.20 -6.85 -12.88
C VAL A 315 6.78 -8.20 -13.22
N SER A 316 6.52 -9.21 -12.39
CA SER A 316 6.93 -10.57 -12.69
C SER A 316 6.05 -11.05 -13.84
N THR A 317 6.61 -11.10 -15.06
CA THR A 317 5.97 -11.81 -16.18
C THR A 317 5.95 -13.28 -15.82
N ALA A 318 4.79 -13.94 -15.94
CA ALA A 318 4.70 -15.38 -15.82
C ALA A 318 5.77 -16.00 -16.73
N ILE A 319 6.65 -16.82 -16.16
CA ILE A 319 7.50 -17.69 -16.96
C ILE A 319 6.52 -18.62 -17.67
N GLU A 320 6.39 -18.45 -18.98
CA GLU A 320 5.74 -19.44 -19.83
C GLU A 320 6.33 -20.80 -19.45
N GLY A 321 5.50 -21.65 -18.86
CA GLY A 321 5.88 -22.99 -18.49
C GLY A 321 6.35 -23.71 -19.76
N SER A 322 7.66 -23.94 -19.84
CA SER A 322 8.23 -24.90 -20.80
C SER A 322 7.58 -26.25 -20.52
N GLY A 323 6.57 -26.59 -21.33
CA GLY A 323 6.07 -27.92 -21.40
C GLY A 323 7.21 -28.90 -21.75
N LYS A 324 7.37 -29.90 -20.92
CA LYS A 324 7.77 -31.27 -21.33
C LYS A 324 7.14 -32.25 -20.36
#